data_06a61a1ddeacd2766c1b5cfe96932dca
#
_entry.id   06a61a1ddeacd2766c1b5cfe96932dca
#
_cell.length_a   1.000
_cell.length_b   1.000
_cell.length_c   1.000
_cell.angle_alpha   90.00
_cell.angle_beta   90.00
_cell.angle_gamma   90.00
#
_symmetry.space_group_name_H-M   'P 1'
#
loop_
_entity.id
_entity.type
_entity.pdbx_description
1 polymer ?
#
loop_
_entity_poly.entity_id
_entity_poly.type
_entity_poly.pdbx_seq_one_letter_code
_entity_poly.pdbx_strand_id
1 'polypeptide(L)'
;MSTPESEPQAAPPDTPSTEPVRDESRARLEEALVEIKRVIAGQDEMLERVLVCLVAGGHLLIEGVPGLAKTLTIKTTAAVLGGTFRRIQFTPDLVPSDLVGTRIYRPDEGGFETDLGPVFCNFLLADEINRAPAKVQSALLEVMQEHQVTIGHDTHVVPEPFLVMATQNPIESEGTYPLPEAQVDRFMLKILVGYPERDEELTVVSRSLGDPVGVRQILPLTELAELQRAGKSIYVDPGLVSYAVSLAAATREPGEFGLGEVSDLVAYGASPRGPIALVGSARALALIHGRDYVIPADIRALVKDAFRHRLVLTYQALAEERSADDVLDAVIAAVPQPRLELGRPAAA
;
A
#
# COMPACT_ATOMS: atom_id res chain seq x y z
N MET A 1 20.84 -39.66 -53.89
CA MET A 1 21.09 -39.36 -52.50
C MET A 1 21.34 -37.86 -52.45
N SER A 2 20.28 -37.12 -52.18
CA SER A 2 20.35 -35.62 -52.06
C SER A 2 20.28 -35.25 -50.58
N THR A 3 21.29 -34.53 -50.14
CA THR A 3 21.38 -33.94 -48.80
C THR A 3 20.38 -32.79 -48.67
N PRO A 4 19.64 -32.68 -47.56
CA PRO A 4 18.80 -31.53 -47.35
C PRO A 4 19.65 -30.32 -46.88
N GLU A 5 19.42 -29.18 -47.54
CA GLU A 5 19.92 -27.85 -47.13
C GLU A 5 19.29 -27.45 -45.82
N SER A 6 20.11 -27.03 -44.87
CA SER A 6 19.71 -26.48 -43.59
C SER A 6 19.23 -25.02 -43.80
N GLU A 7 17.96 -24.74 -43.48
CA GLU A 7 17.42 -23.39 -43.36
C GLU A 7 18.15 -22.59 -42.28
N PRO A 8 18.40 -21.28 -42.50
CA PRO A 8 19.02 -20.44 -41.49
C PRO A 8 17.97 -20.13 -40.39
N GLN A 9 18.35 -20.48 -39.15
CA GLN A 9 17.62 -20.09 -37.95
C GLN A 9 17.54 -18.56 -37.83
N ALA A 10 16.33 -18.01 -37.84
CA ALA A 10 16.10 -16.60 -37.59
C ALA A 10 16.60 -16.23 -36.19
N ALA A 11 17.40 -15.16 -36.12
CA ALA A 11 17.84 -14.58 -34.85
C ALA A 11 16.62 -14.13 -34.01
N PRO A 12 16.67 -14.29 -32.68
CA PRO A 12 15.60 -13.80 -31.82
C PRO A 12 15.48 -12.26 -31.94
N PRO A 13 14.27 -11.70 -31.89
CA PRO A 13 14.07 -10.26 -32.00
C PRO A 13 14.80 -9.57 -30.84
N ASP A 14 15.53 -8.51 -31.16
CA ASP A 14 16.17 -7.62 -30.21
C ASP A 14 15.15 -7.13 -29.18
N THR A 15 15.30 -7.57 -27.94
CA THR A 15 14.53 -7.06 -26.80
C THR A 15 15.00 -5.62 -26.57
N PRO A 16 14.15 -4.60 -26.70
CA PRO A 16 14.57 -3.22 -26.45
C PRO A 16 15.09 -3.13 -25.02
N SER A 17 16.29 -2.53 -24.86
CA SER A 17 16.92 -2.30 -23.56
C SER A 17 16.01 -1.46 -22.68
N THR A 18 15.46 -2.07 -21.63
CA THR A 18 14.56 -1.41 -20.64
C THR A 18 15.34 -0.60 -19.58
N GLU A 19 16.66 -0.66 -19.59
CA GLU A 19 17.54 0.00 -18.60
C GLU A 19 17.45 1.54 -18.59
N PRO A 20 17.55 2.28 -19.72
CA PRO A 20 17.51 3.75 -19.68
C PRO A 20 16.17 4.31 -19.23
N VAL A 21 15.05 3.66 -19.55
CA VAL A 21 13.72 4.08 -19.13
C VAL A 21 13.53 3.94 -17.61
N ARG A 22 14.13 2.91 -16.99
CA ARG A 22 14.07 2.69 -15.55
C ARG A 22 14.82 3.75 -14.75
N ASP A 23 16.00 4.14 -15.21
CA ASP A 23 16.83 5.14 -14.53
C ASP A 23 16.17 6.52 -14.59
N GLU A 24 15.55 6.89 -15.72
CA GLU A 24 14.84 8.16 -15.85
C GLU A 24 13.60 8.23 -14.96
N SER A 25 12.76 7.18 -14.99
CA SER A 25 11.55 7.12 -14.16
C SER A 25 11.88 7.10 -12.67
N ARG A 26 12.99 6.48 -12.28
CA ARG A 26 13.49 6.49 -10.91
C ARG A 26 13.96 7.87 -10.48
N ALA A 27 14.75 8.56 -11.30
CA ALA A 27 15.20 9.93 -11.03
C ALA A 27 13.99 10.87 -10.80
N ARG A 28 12.93 10.68 -11.58
CA ARG A 28 11.67 11.41 -11.40
C ARG A 28 10.94 11.06 -10.11
N LEU A 29 11.01 9.80 -9.67
CA LEU A 29 10.44 9.39 -8.38
C LEU A 29 11.18 10.04 -7.20
N GLU A 30 12.51 10.12 -7.27
CA GLU A 30 13.35 10.83 -6.29
C GLU A 30 13.02 12.34 -6.30
N GLU A 31 12.88 12.96 -7.47
CA GLU A 31 12.46 14.36 -7.59
C GLU A 31 11.05 14.58 -7.02
N ALA A 32 10.11 13.66 -7.28
CA ALA A 32 8.77 13.71 -6.72
C ALA A 32 8.78 13.64 -5.19
N LEU A 33 9.62 12.76 -4.59
CA LEU A 33 9.80 12.69 -3.15
C LEU A 33 10.35 13.99 -2.57
N VAL A 34 11.35 14.59 -3.22
CA VAL A 34 11.89 15.89 -2.81
C VAL A 34 10.81 16.96 -2.84
N GLU A 35 9.97 17.00 -3.89
CA GLU A 35 8.89 17.96 -4.01
C GLU A 35 7.82 17.77 -2.91
N ILE A 36 7.48 16.52 -2.57
CA ILE A 36 6.58 16.20 -1.45
C ILE A 36 7.17 16.71 -0.13
N LYS A 37 8.45 16.47 0.12
CA LYS A 37 9.16 16.89 1.34
C LYS A 37 9.29 18.41 1.49
N ARG A 38 9.12 19.18 0.43
CA ARG A 38 9.02 20.65 0.51
C ARG A 38 7.79 21.09 1.28
N VAL A 39 6.71 20.31 1.22
CA VAL A 39 5.43 20.60 1.88
C VAL A 39 5.31 19.85 3.20
N ILE A 40 5.65 18.57 3.19
CA ILE A 40 5.58 17.69 4.37
C ILE A 40 6.92 17.78 5.12
N ALA A 41 6.87 18.11 6.39
CA ALA A 41 8.04 18.07 7.27
C ALA A 41 7.97 16.81 8.14
N GLY A 42 9.08 16.07 8.18
CA GLY A 42 9.13 14.78 8.87
C GLY A 42 8.28 13.70 8.22
N GLN A 43 7.91 12.70 9.02
CA GLN A 43 7.06 11.57 8.56
C GLN A 43 7.68 10.80 7.37
N ASP A 44 9.01 10.71 7.33
CA ASP A 44 9.75 10.09 6.22
C ASP A 44 9.33 8.64 5.99
N GLU A 45 9.11 7.89 7.07
CA GLU A 45 8.62 6.51 6.98
C GLU A 45 7.23 6.43 6.34
N MET A 46 6.30 7.30 6.75
CA MET A 46 4.97 7.35 6.14
C MET A 46 5.06 7.66 4.63
N LEU A 47 5.89 8.64 4.24
CA LEU A 47 6.09 9.00 2.84
C LEU A 47 6.66 7.84 2.03
N GLU A 48 7.67 7.13 2.56
CA GLU A 48 8.25 5.96 1.91
C GLU A 48 7.19 4.86 1.72
N ARG A 49 6.37 4.56 2.74
CA ARG A 49 5.30 3.55 2.65
C ARG A 49 4.19 3.95 1.67
N VAL A 50 3.86 5.24 1.57
CA VAL A 50 2.94 5.76 0.52
C VAL A 50 3.52 5.47 -0.86
N LEU A 51 4.80 5.77 -1.10
CA LEU A 51 5.46 5.50 -2.38
C LEU A 51 5.57 3.99 -2.67
N VAL A 52 5.87 3.17 -1.66
CA VAL A 52 5.86 1.71 -1.77
C VAL A 52 4.49 1.21 -2.23
N CYS A 53 3.40 1.67 -1.60
CA CYS A 53 2.04 1.29 -2.00
C CYS A 53 1.69 1.76 -3.41
N LEU A 54 2.11 2.98 -3.80
CA LEU A 54 1.92 3.52 -5.14
C LEU A 54 2.61 2.65 -6.21
N VAL A 55 3.88 2.35 -6.01
CA VAL A 55 4.68 1.53 -6.95
C VAL A 55 4.22 0.08 -6.97
N ALA A 56 3.84 -0.48 -5.82
CA ALA A 56 3.32 -1.85 -5.74
C ALA A 56 1.88 -1.98 -6.27
N GLY A 57 1.14 -0.88 -6.43
CA GLY A 57 -0.28 -0.87 -6.81
C GLY A 57 -1.19 -1.37 -5.69
N GLY A 58 -0.84 -1.07 -4.43
CA GLY A 58 -1.60 -1.48 -3.24
C GLY A 58 -2.23 -0.31 -2.51
N HIS A 59 -3.00 -0.62 -1.46
CA HIS A 59 -3.69 0.35 -0.61
C HIS A 59 -3.06 0.41 0.78
N LEU A 60 -3.18 1.57 1.45
CA LEU A 60 -2.52 1.86 2.72
C LEU A 60 -3.55 2.15 3.82
N LEU A 61 -3.38 1.51 4.97
CA LEU A 61 -4.10 1.84 6.19
C LEU A 61 -3.16 2.59 7.14
N ILE A 62 -3.60 3.75 7.62
CA ILE A 62 -2.81 4.58 8.55
C ILE A 62 -3.56 4.66 9.88
N GLU A 63 -2.92 4.17 10.92
CA GLU A 63 -3.39 4.37 12.29
C GLU A 63 -2.55 5.46 12.96
N GLY A 64 -3.21 6.42 13.57
CA GLY A 64 -2.53 7.50 14.29
C GLY A 64 -3.50 8.61 14.69
N VAL A 65 -3.06 9.40 15.67
CA VAL A 65 -3.85 10.53 16.19
C VAL A 65 -4.17 11.57 15.10
N PRO A 66 -5.24 12.36 15.24
CA PRO A 66 -5.53 13.45 14.32
C PRO A 66 -4.42 14.51 14.31
N GLY A 67 -4.33 15.27 13.20
CA GLY A 67 -3.38 16.38 13.10
C GLY A 67 -1.99 16.01 12.56
N LEU A 68 -1.71 14.76 12.21
CA LEU A 68 -0.40 14.28 11.74
C LEU A 68 -0.22 14.39 10.22
N ALA A 69 -0.69 15.43 9.60
CA ALA A 69 -0.54 15.75 8.17
C ALA A 69 -1.02 14.67 7.17
N LYS A 70 -1.78 13.63 7.60
CA LYS A 70 -2.25 12.53 6.75
C LYS A 70 -2.98 13.05 5.49
N THR A 71 -3.92 13.97 5.67
CA THR A 71 -4.64 14.59 4.55
C THR A 71 -3.72 15.40 3.63
N LEU A 72 -2.77 16.13 4.22
CA LEU A 72 -1.83 16.94 3.46
C LEU A 72 -0.91 16.06 2.62
N THR A 73 -0.45 14.94 3.17
CA THR A 73 0.42 13.97 2.49
C THR A 73 -0.22 13.44 1.21
N ILE A 74 -1.44 12.87 1.29
CA ILE A 74 -2.06 12.28 0.09
C ILE A 74 -2.45 13.37 -0.93
N LYS A 75 -2.91 14.54 -0.48
CA LYS A 75 -3.21 15.67 -1.34
C LYS A 75 -1.97 16.17 -2.09
N THR A 76 -0.86 16.30 -1.39
CA THR A 76 0.43 16.71 -1.98
C THR A 76 0.93 15.66 -2.96
N THR A 77 0.88 14.37 -2.59
CA THR A 77 1.24 13.26 -3.47
C THR A 77 0.41 13.27 -4.75
N ALA A 78 -0.91 13.43 -4.65
CA ALA A 78 -1.80 13.52 -5.80
C ALA A 78 -1.44 14.71 -6.72
N ALA A 79 -1.10 15.86 -6.15
CA ALA A 79 -0.70 17.05 -6.92
C ALA A 79 0.64 16.83 -7.64
N VAL A 80 1.62 16.20 -6.98
CA VAL A 80 2.94 15.87 -7.57
C VAL A 80 2.80 14.86 -8.72
N LEU A 81 1.83 13.95 -8.63
CA LEU A 81 1.55 12.94 -9.65
C LEU A 81 0.55 13.42 -10.73
N GLY A 82 -0.10 14.55 -10.53
CA GLY A 82 -1.10 15.10 -11.45
C GLY A 82 -2.38 14.27 -11.54
N GLY A 83 -2.68 13.48 -10.51
CA GLY A 83 -3.89 12.67 -10.43
C GLY A 83 -5.05 13.37 -9.72
N THR A 84 -6.25 12.87 -9.94
CA THR A 84 -7.46 13.35 -9.25
C THR A 84 -7.45 12.89 -7.78
N PHE A 85 -7.71 13.84 -6.88
CA PHE A 85 -7.79 13.60 -5.44
C PHE A 85 -9.21 13.81 -4.94
N ARG A 86 -9.69 12.88 -4.10
CA ARG A 86 -10.93 13.01 -3.34
C ARG A 86 -10.70 12.66 -1.87
N ARG A 87 -11.42 13.33 -0.98
CA ARG A 87 -11.46 13.01 0.45
C ARG A 87 -12.89 12.71 0.84
N ILE A 88 -13.07 11.63 1.58
CA ILE A 88 -14.34 11.27 2.21
C ILE A 88 -14.08 11.17 3.70
N GLN A 89 -14.83 11.95 4.49
CA GLN A 89 -14.88 11.80 5.94
C GLN A 89 -15.94 10.75 6.26
N PHE A 90 -15.53 9.65 6.88
CA PHE A 90 -16.43 8.59 7.27
C PHE A 90 -17.20 8.98 8.52
N THR A 91 -18.53 8.85 8.49
CA THR A 91 -19.47 9.22 9.56
C THR A 91 -20.54 8.13 9.71
N PRO A 92 -21.22 8.02 10.87
CA PRO A 92 -22.22 6.98 11.11
C PRO A 92 -23.45 7.05 10.19
N ASP A 93 -23.71 8.18 9.57
CA ASP A 93 -24.86 8.44 8.69
C ASP A 93 -24.57 8.17 7.21
N LEU A 94 -23.30 7.89 6.83
CA LEU A 94 -22.95 7.56 5.46
C LEU A 94 -23.66 6.27 4.98
N VAL A 95 -24.02 6.28 3.70
CA VAL A 95 -24.54 5.12 2.98
C VAL A 95 -23.66 4.77 1.78
N PRO A 96 -23.66 3.50 1.29
CA PRO A 96 -22.81 3.09 0.19
C PRO A 96 -22.90 3.96 -1.08
N SER A 97 -24.11 4.48 -1.39
CA SER A 97 -24.31 5.37 -2.55
C SER A 97 -23.54 6.70 -2.44
N ASP A 98 -23.21 7.15 -1.24
CA ASP A 98 -22.41 8.36 -1.05
C ASP A 98 -20.95 8.15 -1.49
N LEU A 99 -20.49 6.88 -1.52
CA LEU A 99 -19.15 6.50 -2.00
C LEU A 99 -19.15 6.21 -3.49
N VAL A 100 -20.08 5.37 -3.94
CA VAL A 100 -20.05 4.80 -5.28
C VAL A 100 -20.89 5.59 -6.29
N GLY A 101 -21.83 6.40 -5.80
CA GLY A 101 -22.75 7.14 -6.65
C GLY A 101 -24.12 6.48 -6.78
N THR A 102 -24.99 7.10 -7.54
CA THR A 102 -26.40 6.69 -7.67
C THR A 102 -26.95 7.05 -9.04
N ARG A 103 -28.10 6.47 -9.38
CA ARG A 103 -28.89 6.88 -10.56
C ARG A 103 -29.96 7.87 -10.14
N ILE A 104 -29.99 9.02 -10.80
CA ILE A 104 -30.93 10.10 -10.56
C ILE A 104 -31.89 10.17 -11.76
N TYR A 105 -33.19 10.17 -11.49
CA TYR A 105 -34.18 10.43 -12.53
C TYR A 105 -34.21 11.92 -12.88
N ARG A 106 -34.02 12.26 -14.16
CA ARG A 106 -34.12 13.62 -14.69
C ARG A 106 -35.48 13.81 -15.37
N PRO A 107 -36.46 14.46 -14.74
CA PRO A 107 -37.77 14.65 -15.32
C PRO A 107 -37.73 15.43 -16.65
N ASP A 108 -36.80 16.36 -16.79
CA ASP A 108 -36.64 17.23 -17.95
C ASP A 108 -36.17 16.47 -19.20
N GLU A 109 -35.40 15.37 -19.00
CA GLU A 109 -34.87 14.53 -20.07
C GLU A 109 -35.65 13.22 -20.23
N GLY A 110 -36.57 12.93 -19.31
CA GLY A 110 -37.37 11.69 -19.29
C GLY A 110 -36.53 10.42 -19.09
N GLY A 111 -35.33 10.55 -18.50
CA GLY A 111 -34.34 9.48 -18.37
C GLY A 111 -33.65 9.42 -16.99
N PHE A 112 -32.80 8.40 -16.83
CA PHE A 112 -31.94 8.29 -15.67
C PHE A 112 -30.52 8.70 -16.05
N GLU A 113 -29.91 9.55 -15.24
CA GLU A 113 -28.50 9.91 -15.29
C GLU A 113 -27.75 9.22 -14.14
N THR A 114 -26.54 8.74 -14.40
CA THR A 114 -25.68 8.19 -13.34
C THR A 114 -24.79 9.29 -12.79
N ASP A 115 -24.94 9.58 -11.51
CA ASP A 115 -24.04 10.47 -10.77
C ASP A 115 -22.96 9.61 -10.08
N LEU A 116 -21.72 9.75 -10.56
CA LEU A 116 -20.59 8.96 -10.08
C LEU A 116 -20.09 9.52 -8.74
N GLY A 117 -19.91 8.62 -7.78
CA GLY A 117 -19.46 8.96 -6.44
C GLY A 117 -17.96 9.30 -6.37
N PRO A 118 -17.49 9.73 -5.19
CA PRO A 118 -16.10 10.17 -4.98
C PRO A 118 -15.05 9.05 -5.12
N VAL A 119 -15.42 7.79 -5.16
CA VAL A 119 -14.47 6.68 -5.42
C VAL A 119 -13.90 6.72 -6.84
N PHE A 120 -14.55 7.44 -7.77
CA PHE A 120 -14.03 7.60 -9.13
C PHE A 120 -12.95 8.69 -9.19
N CYS A 121 -11.79 8.35 -8.63
CA CYS A 121 -10.59 9.20 -8.61
C CYS A 121 -9.33 8.31 -8.58
N ASN A 122 -8.16 8.93 -8.77
CA ASN A 122 -6.88 8.22 -8.66
C ASN A 122 -6.42 8.04 -7.21
N PHE A 123 -6.66 9.06 -6.36
CA PHE A 123 -6.20 9.12 -4.98
C PHE A 123 -7.36 9.43 -4.06
N LEU A 124 -7.76 8.43 -3.27
CA LEU A 124 -8.85 8.54 -2.32
C LEU A 124 -8.30 8.54 -0.89
N LEU A 125 -8.62 9.58 -0.12
CA LEU A 125 -8.47 9.57 1.32
C LEU A 125 -9.81 9.18 1.97
N ALA A 126 -9.87 7.99 2.55
CA ALA A 126 -10.97 7.52 3.38
C ALA A 126 -10.65 7.83 4.84
N ASP A 127 -11.07 9.02 5.30
CA ASP A 127 -10.69 9.53 6.62
C ASP A 127 -11.63 8.98 7.69
N GLU A 128 -11.03 8.41 8.77
CA GLU A 128 -11.72 7.77 9.89
C GLU A 128 -12.67 6.64 9.46
N ILE A 129 -12.16 5.69 8.65
CA ILE A 129 -12.96 4.61 8.05
C ILE A 129 -13.75 3.80 9.09
N ASN A 130 -13.26 3.71 10.32
CA ASN A 130 -13.89 2.99 11.43
C ASN A 130 -15.11 3.73 12.03
N ARG A 131 -15.47 4.94 11.57
CA ARG A 131 -16.68 5.67 12.01
C ARG A 131 -17.92 5.33 11.20
N ALA A 132 -17.78 4.75 10.01
CA ALA A 132 -18.94 4.40 9.20
C ALA A 132 -19.42 2.97 9.44
N PRO A 133 -20.71 2.69 9.19
CA PRO A 133 -21.27 1.35 9.29
C PRO A 133 -20.56 0.33 8.39
N ALA A 134 -20.56 -0.94 8.79
CA ALA A 134 -19.89 -2.02 8.07
C ALA A 134 -20.28 -2.14 6.57
N LYS A 135 -21.50 -1.74 6.20
CA LYS A 135 -21.94 -1.75 4.78
C LYS A 135 -21.17 -0.75 3.94
N VAL A 136 -20.86 0.43 4.48
CA VAL A 136 -20.11 1.49 3.80
C VAL A 136 -18.64 1.08 3.68
N GLN A 137 -18.07 0.55 4.77
CA GLN A 137 -16.72 -0.01 4.76
C GLN A 137 -16.59 -1.11 3.70
N SER A 138 -17.53 -2.06 3.64
CA SER A 138 -17.56 -3.15 2.67
C SER A 138 -17.61 -2.64 1.23
N ALA A 139 -18.40 -1.60 0.94
CA ALA A 139 -18.49 -1.00 -0.39
C ALA A 139 -17.14 -0.42 -0.84
N LEU A 140 -16.44 0.33 0.03
CA LEU A 140 -15.10 0.81 -0.30
C LEU A 140 -14.12 -0.32 -0.58
N LEU A 141 -14.12 -1.35 0.27
CA LEU A 141 -13.20 -2.49 0.15
C LEU A 141 -13.49 -3.37 -1.06
N GLU A 142 -14.74 -3.39 -1.54
CA GLU A 142 -15.10 -4.02 -2.81
C GLU A 142 -14.51 -3.24 -3.99
N VAL A 143 -14.66 -1.90 -4.00
CA VAL A 143 -14.05 -1.03 -5.02
C VAL A 143 -12.54 -1.18 -5.08
N MET A 144 -11.88 -1.28 -3.92
CA MET A 144 -10.42 -1.49 -3.82
C MET A 144 -9.97 -2.81 -4.45
N GLN A 145 -10.80 -3.84 -4.42
CA GLN A 145 -10.47 -5.16 -4.95
C GLN A 145 -10.84 -5.31 -6.43
N GLU A 146 -12.04 -4.85 -6.81
CA GLU A 146 -12.61 -5.09 -8.12
C GLU A 146 -12.25 -3.99 -9.13
N HIS A 147 -11.78 -2.82 -8.68
CA HIS A 147 -11.47 -1.64 -9.49
C HIS A 147 -12.62 -1.18 -10.38
N GLN A 148 -13.84 -1.56 -10.02
CA GLN A 148 -15.07 -1.22 -10.72
C GLN A 148 -16.26 -1.20 -9.76
N VAL A 149 -17.33 -0.51 -10.19
CA VAL A 149 -18.59 -0.41 -9.44
C VAL A 149 -19.76 -0.61 -10.38
N THR A 150 -20.76 -1.38 -9.96
CA THR A 150 -22.02 -1.52 -10.69
C THR A 150 -23.08 -0.61 -10.09
N ILE A 151 -23.58 0.35 -10.88
CA ILE A 151 -24.63 1.28 -10.50
C ILE A 151 -25.85 1.04 -11.36
N GLY A 152 -26.90 0.46 -10.77
CA GLY A 152 -28.08 0.00 -11.54
C GLY A 152 -27.73 -1.18 -12.44
N HIS A 153 -27.62 -0.95 -13.74
CA HIS A 153 -27.28 -1.99 -14.74
C HIS A 153 -25.91 -1.78 -15.39
N ASP A 154 -25.26 -0.64 -15.11
CA ASP A 154 -24.03 -0.23 -15.76
C ASP A 154 -22.84 -0.43 -14.83
N THR A 155 -21.74 -1.00 -15.35
CA THR A 155 -20.48 -1.16 -14.64
C THR A 155 -19.53 -0.05 -15.06
N HIS A 156 -19.00 0.67 -14.07
CA HIS A 156 -18.08 1.79 -14.22
C HIS A 156 -16.72 1.42 -13.64
N VAL A 157 -15.66 1.56 -14.43
CA VAL A 157 -14.28 1.28 -14.02
C VAL A 157 -13.72 2.51 -13.29
N VAL A 158 -13.02 2.27 -12.19
CA VAL A 158 -12.32 3.32 -11.43
C VAL A 158 -11.07 3.75 -12.20
N PRO A 159 -10.73 5.06 -12.24
CA PRO A 159 -9.50 5.54 -12.89
C PRO A 159 -8.24 4.88 -12.33
N GLU A 160 -7.33 4.45 -13.20
CA GLU A 160 -6.04 3.89 -12.80
C GLU A 160 -4.91 4.92 -13.00
N PRO A 161 -3.87 4.89 -12.16
CA PRO A 161 -3.72 4.10 -10.94
C PRO A 161 -4.70 4.53 -9.84
N PHE A 162 -5.17 3.57 -9.03
CA PHE A 162 -6.08 3.82 -7.93
C PHE A 162 -5.44 3.48 -6.59
N LEU A 163 -5.24 4.48 -5.75
CA LEU A 163 -4.74 4.32 -4.38
C LEU A 163 -5.78 4.79 -3.38
N VAL A 164 -6.14 3.92 -2.45
CA VAL A 164 -6.88 4.30 -1.24
C VAL A 164 -5.90 4.38 -0.07
N MET A 165 -5.89 5.54 0.59
CA MET A 165 -5.28 5.73 1.89
C MET A 165 -6.43 5.88 2.90
N ALA A 166 -6.63 4.85 3.74
CA ALA A 166 -7.62 4.89 4.80
C ALA A 166 -6.95 5.28 6.12
N THR A 167 -7.66 6.06 6.96
CA THR A 167 -7.17 6.41 8.29
C THR A 167 -8.05 5.82 9.37
N GLN A 168 -7.42 5.46 10.49
CA GLN A 168 -8.09 5.07 11.73
C GLN A 168 -7.56 5.94 12.88
N ASN A 169 -8.46 6.35 13.76
CA ASN A 169 -8.09 7.02 14.99
C ASN A 169 -8.14 6.00 16.14
N PRO A 170 -7.01 5.66 16.79
CA PRO A 170 -7.00 4.67 17.86
C PRO A 170 -7.59 5.17 19.19
N ILE A 171 -7.71 6.49 19.36
CA ILE A 171 -8.15 7.10 20.64
C ILE A 171 -9.68 7.14 20.74
N GLU A 172 -10.38 7.28 19.62
CA GLU A 172 -11.82 7.34 19.59
C GLU A 172 -12.41 5.94 19.54
N SER A 173 -12.95 5.47 20.66
CA SER A 173 -13.67 4.19 20.77
C SER A 173 -15.18 4.37 20.70
N GLU A 174 -15.72 5.53 21.07
CA GLU A 174 -17.16 5.80 21.09
C GLU A 174 -17.67 6.09 19.66
N GLY A 175 -18.72 5.39 19.24
CA GLY A 175 -19.30 5.53 17.89
C GLY A 175 -18.45 4.95 16.77
N THR A 176 -17.51 4.03 17.06
CA THR A 176 -16.70 3.36 16.05
C THR A 176 -17.19 1.94 15.78
N TYR A 177 -17.01 1.51 14.52
CA TYR A 177 -17.27 0.17 14.05
C TYR A 177 -15.93 -0.45 13.64
N PRO A 178 -15.39 -1.44 14.38
CA PRO A 178 -14.13 -2.06 14.01
C PRO A 178 -14.23 -2.68 12.61
N LEU A 179 -13.19 -2.51 11.83
CA LEU A 179 -13.08 -3.19 10.54
C LEU A 179 -12.96 -4.68 10.77
N PRO A 180 -13.79 -5.53 10.15
CA PRO A 180 -13.62 -6.97 10.20
C PRO A 180 -12.25 -7.38 9.66
N GLU A 181 -11.60 -8.35 10.30
CA GLU A 181 -10.24 -8.80 9.99
C GLU A 181 -10.05 -9.20 8.52
N ALA A 182 -11.03 -9.93 7.95
CA ALA A 182 -11.02 -10.29 6.53
C ALA A 182 -11.08 -9.08 5.60
N GLN A 183 -11.52 -7.93 6.08
CA GLN A 183 -11.58 -6.68 5.33
C GLN A 183 -10.28 -5.89 5.44
N VAL A 184 -9.70 -5.83 6.64
CA VAL A 184 -8.41 -5.15 6.87
C VAL A 184 -7.29 -5.83 6.09
N ASP A 185 -7.35 -7.15 5.89
CA ASP A 185 -6.40 -7.94 5.09
C ASP A 185 -6.27 -7.50 3.62
N ARG A 186 -7.20 -6.66 3.11
CA ARG A 186 -7.13 -6.09 1.75
C ARG A 186 -6.16 -4.92 1.62
N PHE A 187 -5.84 -4.25 2.71
CA PHE A 187 -4.78 -3.24 2.71
C PHE A 187 -3.41 -3.93 2.58
N MET A 188 -2.57 -3.39 1.70
CA MET A 188 -1.22 -3.92 1.49
C MET A 188 -0.36 -3.72 2.73
N LEU A 189 -0.33 -2.50 3.25
CA LEU A 189 0.40 -2.11 4.45
C LEU A 189 -0.52 -1.40 5.45
N LYS A 190 -0.24 -1.60 6.74
CA LYS A 190 -0.76 -0.78 7.83
C LYS A 190 0.41 -0.14 8.56
N ILE A 191 0.43 1.18 8.63
CA ILE A 191 1.46 1.94 9.34
C ILE A 191 0.88 2.61 10.60
N LEU A 192 1.73 2.71 11.60
CA LEU A 192 1.44 3.46 12.83
C LEU A 192 2.16 4.80 12.74
N VAL A 193 1.43 5.90 12.86
CA VAL A 193 1.99 7.25 12.76
C VAL A 193 1.93 7.91 14.12
N GLY A 194 3.09 8.16 14.69
CA GLY A 194 3.29 8.89 15.95
C GLY A 194 3.43 10.39 15.75
N TYR A 195 3.55 11.10 16.87
CA TYR A 195 3.87 12.53 16.84
C TYR A 195 5.25 12.75 16.20
N PRO A 196 5.42 13.87 15.45
CA PRO A 196 6.72 14.24 14.92
C PRO A 196 7.71 14.53 16.05
N GLU A 197 9.00 14.41 15.76
CA GLU A 197 10.03 14.86 16.67
C GLU A 197 9.98 16.39 16.86
N ARG A 198 10.53 16.90 17.96
CA ARG A 198 10.45 18.33 18.30
C ARG A 198 10.93 19.25 17.18
N ASP A 199 12.02 18.89 16.51
CA ASP A 199 12.60 19.71 15.43
C ASP A 199 11.75 19.68 14.16
N GLU A 200 11.11 18.56 13.90
CA GLU A 200 10.12 18.42 12.82
C GLU A 200 8.87 19.25 13.13
N GLU A 201 8.37 19.21 14.37
CA GLU A 201 7.23 20.00 14.82
C GLU A 201 7.52 21.50 14.71
N LEU A 202 8.71 21.96 15.11
CA LEU A 202 9.15 23.34 14.90
C LEU A 202 9.13 23.74 13.42
N THR A 203 9.56 22.83 12.54
CA THR A 203 9.52 23.05 11.08
C THR A 203 8.08 23.15 10.58
N VAL A 204 7.18 22.29 11.04
CA VAL A 204 5.74 22.33 10.70
C VAL A 204 5.13 23.65 11.10
N VAL A 205 5.34 24.08 12.35
CA VAL A 205 4.83 25.37 12.86
C VAL A 205 5.38 26.53 12.07
N SER A 206 6.70 26.56 11.82
CA SER A 206 7.35 27.62 11.04
C SER A 206 6.80 27.73 9.62
N ARG A 207 6.56 26.59 8.96
CA ARG A 207 5.96 26.56 7.62
C ARG A 207 4.49 27.04 7.62
N SER A 208 3.74 26.78 8.70
CA SER A 208 2.34 27.21 8.81
C SER A 208 2.18 28.73 8.96
N LEU A 209 3.24 29.43 9.36
CA LEU A 209 3.26 30.91 9.49
C LEU A 209 3.64 31.60 8.19
N GLY A 210 4.14 30.86 7.20
CA GLY A 210 4.54 31.40 5.90
C GLY A 210 3.44 31.23 4.82
N ASP A 211 3.75 31.68 3.62
CA ASP A 211 2.87 31.47 2.48
C ASP A 211 2.79 29.98 2.09
N PRO A 212 1.65 29.50 1.62
CA PRO A 212 1.50 28.13 1.15
C PRO A 212 2.51 27.79 0.06
N VAL A 213 3.26 26.70 0.23
CA VAL A 213 4.22 26.23 -0.77
C VAL A 213 3.45 25.65 -1.95
N GLY A 214 3.63 26.23 -3.15
CA GLY A 214 3.09 25.67 -4.38
C GLY A 214 3.73 24.32 -4.70
N VAL A 215 2.92 23.37 -5.15
CA VAL A 215 3.34 22.01 -5.52
C VAL A 215 3.40 21.90 -7.05
N ARG A 216 4.52 21.41 -7.57
CA ARG A 216 4.68 21.14 -9.01
C ARG A 216 4.32 19.69 -9.31
N GLN A 217 3.73 19.46 -10.46
CA GLN A 217 3.62 18.11 -11.01
C GLN A 217 4.99 17.67 -11.51
N ILE A 218 5.48 16.54 -11.00
CA ILE A 218 6.80 15.99 -11.30
C ILE A 218 6.68 14.66 -12.04
N LEU A 219 5.82 13.76 -11.57
CA LEU A 219 5.71 12.40 -12.07
C LEU A 219 4.28 12.16 -12.61
N PRO A 220 4.06 12.20 -13.93
CA PRO A 220 2.75 11.92 -14.51
C PRO A 220 2.26 10.50 -14.23
N LEU A 221 0.94 10.30 -14.20
CA LEU A 221 0.32 8.98 -13.95
C LEU A 221 0.78 7.91 -14.95
N THR A 222 1.10 8.28 -16.18
CA THR A 222 1.64 7.37 -17.19
C THR A 222 3.01 6.80 -16.79
N GLU A 223 3.89 7.65 -16.24
CA GLU A 223 5.20 7.24 -15.73
C GLU A 223 5.06 6.42 -14.44
N LEU A 224 4.09 6.75 -13.57
CA LEU A 224 3.77 5.92 -12.41
C LEU A 224 3.35 4.49 -12.84
N ALA A 225 2.54 4.36 -13.90
CA ALA A 225 2.17 3.05 -14.44
C ALA A 225 3.38 2.28 -15.00
N GLU A 226 4.39 2.97 -15.51
CA GLU A 226 5.68 2.36 -15.92
C GLU A 226 6.48 1.89 -14.72
N LEU A 227 6.57 2.70 -13.66
CA LEU A 227 7.19 2.30 -12.41
C LEU A 227 6.50 1.09 -11.76
N GLN A 228 5.17 1.00 -11.81
CA GLN A 228 4.43 -0.16 -11.33
C GLN A 228 4.79 -1.43 -12.13
N ARG A 229 4.95 -1.32 -13.45
CA ARG A 229 5.41 -2.43 -14.30
C ARG A 229 6.85 -2.82 -13.98
N ALA A 230 7.74 -1.82 -13.82
CA ALA A 230 9.12 -2.03 -13.43
C ALA A 230 9.22 -2.70 -12.05
N GLY A 231 8.44 -2.25 -11.06
CA GLY A 231 8.38 -2.86 -9.73
C GLY A 231 8.02 -4.35 -9.78
N LYS A 232 7.07 -4.74 -10.64
CA LYS A 232 6.69 -6.15 -10.83
C LYS A 232 7.81 -7.00 -11.44
N SER A 233 8.77 -6.40 -12.15
CA SER A 233 9.90 -7.10 -12.78
C SER A 233 11.16 -7.16 -11.90
N ILE A 234 11.16 -6.53 -10.72
CA ILE A 234 12.27 -6.63 -9.75
C ILE A 234 12.47 -8.09 -9.33
N TYR A 235 13.71 -8.57 -9.41
CA TYR A 235 14.05 -9.94 -9.07
C TYR A 235 13.91 -10.21 -7.58
N VAL A 236 13.33 -11.35 -7.26
CA VAL A 236 13.23 -11.86 -5.88
C VAL A 236 13.79 -13.28 -5.85
N ASP A 237 14.82 -13.47 -5.05
CA ASP A 237 15.39 -14.79 -4.85
C ASP A 237 14.36 -15.74 -4.22
N PRO A 238 14.23 -17.01 -4.69
CA PRO A 238 13.32 -18.00 -4.09
C PRO A 238 13.51 -18.17 -2.57
N GLY A 239 14.74 -18.01 -2.07
CA GLY A 239 15.04 -18.04 -0.64
C GLY A 239 14.36 -16.90 0.12
N LEU A 240 14.23 -15.70 -0.48
CA LEU A 240 13.50 -14.58 0.11
C LEU A 240 11.98 -14.79 0.08
N VAL A 241 11.46 -15.42 -0.97
CA VAL A 241 10.04 -15.81 -1.01
C VAL A 241 9.76 -16.84 0.10
N SER A 242 10.63 -17.85 0.24
CA SER A 242 10.53 -18.84 1.32
C SER A 242 10.64 -18.18 2.69
N TYR A 243 11.52 -17.19 2.87
CA TYR A 243 11.66 -16.43 4.11
C TYR A 243 10.39 -15.65 4.46
N ALA A 244 9.77 -14.96 3.51
CA ALA A 244 8.50 -14.27 3.71
C ALA A 244 7.37 -15.23 4.10
N VAL A 245 7.31 -16.42 3.50
CA VAL A 245 6.36 -17.48 3.85
C VAL A 245 6.64 -18.02 5.25
N SER A 246 7.91 -18.22 5.62
CA SER A 246 8.31 -18.70 6.96
C SER A 246 7.96 -17.69 8.05
N LEU A 247 8.11 -16.38 7.80
CA LEU A 247 7.67 -15.33 8.71
C LEU A 247 6.15 -15.41 8.95
N ALA A 248 5.35 -15.63 7.90
CA ALA A 248 3.91 -15.80 8.05
C ALA A 248 3.55 -17.13 8.75
N ALA A 249 4.25 -18.23 8.47
CA ALA A 249 4.07 -19.50 9.14
C ALA A 249 4.37 -19.39 10.64
N ALA A 250 5.44 -18.68 11.01
CA ALA A 250 5.79 -18.45 12.41
C ALA A 250 4.72 -17.67 13.20
N THR A 251 3.91 -16.84 12.52
CA THR A 251 2.74 -16.21 13.17
C THR A 251 1.57 -17.15 13.36
N ARG A 252 1.45 -18.23 12.57
CA ARG A 252 0.35 -19.21 12.62
C ARG A 252 0.64 -20.38 13.55
N GLU A 253 1.90 -20.82 13.55
CA GLU A 253 2.38 -21.99 14.26
C GLU A 253 3.67 -21.63 15.05
N PRO A 254 3.59 -20.66 16.02
CA PRO A 254 4.77 -20.15 16.71
C PRO A 254 5.59 -21.24 17.42
N GLY A 255 4.92 -22.30 17.90
CA GLY A 255 5.60 -23.41 18.57
C GLY A 255 6.61 -24.15 17.69
N GLU A 256 6.37 -24.27 16.36
CA GLU A 256 7.30 -24.91 15.43
C GLU A 256 8.57 -24.10 15.21
N PHE A 257 8.51 -22.80 15.50
CA PHE A 257 9.64 -21.86 15.38
C PHE A 257 10.32 -21.55 16.71
N GLY A 258 10.03 -22.34 17.77
CA GLY A 258 10.59 -22.13 19.10
C GLY A 258 10.04 -20.90 19.85
N LEU A 259 8.90 -20.38 19.42
CA LEU A 259 8.21 -19.21 19.96
C LEU A 259 7.05 -19.61 20.90
N GLY A 260 7.31 -20.51 21.86
CA GLY A 260 6.28 -21.00 22.80
C GLY A 260 5.58 -19.89 23.57
N GLU A 261 6.32 -18.86 23.99
CA GLU A 261 5.76 -17.70 24.71
C GLU A 261 4.79 -16.86 23.86
N VAL A 262 4.93 -16.91 22.53
CA VAL A 262 4.08 -16.17 21.58
C VAL A 262 2.83 -16.99 21.21
N SER A 263 2.86 -18.31 21.36
CA SER A 263 1.76 -19.20 20.96
C SER A 263 0.44 -18.85 21.65
N ASP A 264 0.47 -18.45 22.91
CA ASP A 264 -0.73 -18.10 23.67
C ASP A 264 -1.22 -16.67 23.37
N LEU A 265 -0.44 -15.87 22.64
CA LEU A 265 -0.75 -14.48 22.32
C LEU A 265 -1.48 -14.32 20.98
N VAL A 266 -1.38 -15.30 20.06
CA VAL A 266 -1.94 -15.21 18.72
C VAL A 266 -3.09 -16.18 18.55
N ALA A 267 -4.29 -15.66 18.30
CA ALA A 267 -5.46 -16.47 17.95
C ALA A 267 -5.45 -16.89 16.47
N TYR A 268 -5.09 -15.94 15.58
CA TYR A 268 -4.93 -16.20 14.14
C TYR A 268 -3.72 -15.43 13.61
N GLY A 269 -2.85 -16.12 12.88
CA GLY A 269 -1.68 -15.53 12.22
C GLY A 269 -1.99 -15.01 10.82
N ALA A 270 -0.96 -14.46 10.17
CA ALA A 270 -1.08 -13.82 8.86
C ALA A 270 -1.56 -14.80 7.76
N SER A 271 -2.55 -14.39 6.97
CA SER A 271 -3.05 -15.11 5.81
C SER A 271 -1.99 -15.15 4.67
N PRO A 272 -2.19 -15.96 3.61
CA PRO A 272 -1.32 -15.93 2.43
C PRO A 272 -1.21 -14.57 1.75
N ARG A 273 -2.17 -13.65 1.96
CA ARG A 273 -2.07 -12.26 1.51
C ARG A 273 -0.92 -11.50 2.18
N GLY A 274 -0.55 -11.88 3.40
CA GLY A 274 0.59 -11.30 4.11
C GLY A 274 1.91 -11.42 3.35
N PRO A 275 2.44 -12.63 3.08
CA PRO A 275 3.66 -12.79 2.31
C PRO A 275 3.56 -12.26 0.88
N ILE A 276 2.38 -12.29 0.22
CA ILE A 276 2.18 -11.66 -1.09
C ILE A 276 2.37 -10.14 -0.99
N ALA A 277 1.73 -9.48 -0.02
CA ALA A 277 1.90 -8.06 0.22
C ALA A 277 3.35 -7.70 0.58
N LEU A 278 3.99 -8.50 1.44
CA LEU A 278 5.36 -8.30 1.89
C LEU A 278 6.35 -8.36 0.72
N VAL A 279 6.26 -9.40 -0.13
CA VAL A 279 7.15 -9.53 -1.31
C VAL A 279 6.87 -8.44 -2.34
N GLY A 280 5.59 -8.10 -2.60
CA GLY A 280 5.21 -7.02 -3.51
C GLY A 280 5.74 -5.67 -3.04
N SER A 281 5.61 -5.37 -1.76
CA SER A 281 6.12 -4.14 -1.14
C SER A 281 7.65 -4.09 -1.15
N ALA A 282 8.32 -5.22 -0.90
CA ALA A 282 9.79 -5.31 -0.93
C ALA A 282 10.36 -5.07 -2.35
N ARG A 283 9.66 -5.51 -3.41
CA ARG A 283 10.00 -5.17 -4.79
C ARG A 283 9.93 -3.66 -5.04
N ALA A 284 8.84 -3.04 -4.60
CA ALA A 284 8.67 -1.60 -4.72
C ALA A 284 9.75 -0.83 -3.96
N LEU A 285 10.07 -1.26 -2.74
CA LEU A 285 11.11 -0.66 -1.91
C LEU A 285 12.50 -0.80 -2.56
N ALA A 286 12.82 -1.98 -3.12
CA ALA A 286 14.06 -2.20 -3.87
C ALA A 286 14.17 -1.24 -5.07
N LEU A 287 13.08 -1.08 -5.86
CA LEU A 287 13.05 -0.13 -6.97
C LEU A 287 13.26 1.31 -6.53
N ILE A 288 12.57 1.74 -5.46
CA ILE A 288 12.72 3.09 -4.87
C ILE A 288 14.18 3.34 -4.46
N HIS A 289 14.84 2.32 -3.88
CA HIS A 289 16.25 2.37 -3.51
C HIS A 289 17.22 2.09 -4.67
N GLY A 290 16.72 1.98 -5.90
CA GLY A 290 17.52 1.84 -7.11
C GLY A 290 18.18 0.50 -7.32
N ARG A 291 17.55 -0.54 -6.85
CA ARG A 291 18.04 -1.92 -7.02
C ARG A 291 17.10 -2.72 -7.91
N ASP A 292 17.66 -3.60 -8.72
CA ASP A 292 16.92 -4.52 -9.58
C ASP A 292 16.60 -5.86 -8.88
N TYR A 293 16.93 -5.96 -7.61
CA TYR A 293 16.70 -7.15 -6.80
C TYR A 293 16.36 -6.78 -5.35
N VAL A 294 15.58 -7.65 -4.70
CA VAL A 294 15.22 -7.56 -3.29
C VAL A 294 16.34 -8.12 -2.42
N ILE A 295 16.60 -7.48 -1.29
CA ILE A 295 17.52 -7.97 -0.25
C ILE A 295 16.77 -8.32 1.04
N PRO A 296 17.34 -9.14 1.96
CA PRO A 296 16.69 -9.50 3.23
C PRO A 296 16.26 -8.29 4.08
N ALA A 297 17.02 -7.19 3.99
CA ALA A 297 16.70 -5.96 4.71
C ALA A 297 15.36 -5.33 4.27
N ASP A 298 15.02 -5.43 2.97
CA ASP A 298 13.73 -4.92 2.45
C ASP A 298 12.55 -5.68 3.03
N ILE A 299 12.67 -7.01 3.07
CA ILE A 299 11.64 -7.86 3.70
C ILE A 299 11.49 -7.47 5.17
N ARG A 300 12.58 -7.40 5.93
CA ARG A 300 12.53 -7.08 7.37
C ARG A 300 11.95 -5.71 7.67
N ALA A 301 12.28 -4.70 6.87
CA ALA A 301 11.78 -3.33 7.05
C ALA A 301 10.26 -3.23 6.91
N LEU A 302 9.63 -4.19 6.20
CA LEU A 302 8.21 -4.15 5.86
C LEU A 302 7.37 -5.21 6.61
N VAL A 303 7.97 -6.15 7.36
CA VAL A 303 7.24 -7.23 8.03
C VAL A 303 6.14 -6.68 8.93
N LYS A 304 6.45 -5.71 9.80
CA LYS A 304 5.47 -5.13 10.72
C LYS A 304 4.34 -4.46 9.95
N ASP A 305 4.65 -3.66 8.95
CA ASP A 305 3.66 -2.94 8.16
C ASP A 305 2.77 -3.87 7.35
N ALA A 306 3.34 -4.98 6.85
CA ALA A 306 2.59 -5.98 6.10
C ALA A 306 1.76 -6.92 6.99
N PHE A 307 2.18 -7.19 8.23
CA PHE A 307 1.58 -8.27 9.02
C PHE A 307 0.78 -7.80 10.23
N ARG A 308 1.05 -6.60 10.84
CA ARG A 308 0.40 -6.20 12.10
C ARG A 308 -1.13 -6.22 12.07
N HIS A 309 -1.72 -5.90 10.94
CA HIS A 309 -3.17 -5.90 10.74
C HIS A 309 -3.74 -7.25 10.30
N ARG A 310 -2.89 -8.26 10.18
CA ARG A 310 -3.23 -9.63 9.79
C ARG A 310 -3.12 -10.62 10.95
N LEU A 311 -2.69 -10.13 12.12
CA LEU A 311 -2.65 -10.91 13.35
C LEU A 311 -3.86 -10.59 14.19
N VAL A 312 -4.53 -11.64 14.69
CA VAL A 312 -5.59 -11.55 15.69
C VAL A 312 -5.00 -11.99 17.00
N LEU A 313 -4.94 -11.08 17.94
CA LEU A 313 -4.42 -11.37 19.28
C LEU A 313 -5.47 -12.02 20.18
N THR A 314 -5.01 -12.80 21.15
CA THR A 314 -5.89 -13.41 22.19
C THR A 314 -6.24 -12.39 23.26
N TYR A 315 -7.24 -12.72 24.08
CA TYR A 315 -7.54 -11.94 25.30
C TYR A 315 -6.37 -11.90 26.27
N GLN A 316 -5.54 -12.95 26.30
CA GLN A 316 -4.34 -12.99 27.13
C GLN A 316 -3.33 -11.92 26.68
N ALA A 317 -3.09 -11.80 25.38
CA ALA A 317 -2.22 -10.75 24.84
C ALA A 317 -2.70 -9.36 25.26
N LEU A 318 -4.00 -9.09 25.18
CA LEU A 318 -4.58 -7.83 25.62
C LEU A 318 -4.42 -7.61 27.13
N ALA A 319 -4.57 -8.64 27.95
CA ALA A 319 -4.38 -8.57 29.40
C ALA A 319 -2.91 -8.32 29.80
N GLU A 320 -1.97 -8.80 28.98
CA GLU A 320 -0.54 -8.61 29.14
C GLU A 320 0.00 -7.32 28.44
N GLU A 321 -0.92 -6.48 27.89
CA GLU A 321 -0.58 -5.27 27.12
C GLU A 321 0.38 -5.54 25.94
N ARG A 322 0.32 -6.74 25.37
CA ARG A 322 1.16 -7.12 24.21
C ARG A 322 0.52 -6.70 22.90
N SER A 323 1.30 -6.07 22.07
CA SER A 323 0.88 -5.62 20.74
C SER A 323 1.20 -6.65 19.66
N ALA A 324 0.60 -6.48 18.47
CA ALA A 324 0.98 -7.25 17.29
C ALA A 324 2.46 -7.03 16.91
N ASP A 325 2.98 -5.83 17.13
CA ASP A 325 4.38 -5.50 16.85
C ASP A 325 5.34 -6.25 17.79
N ASP A 326 4.99 -6.48 19.07
CA ASP A 326 5.80 -7.29 20.00
C ASP A 326 5.89 -8.75 19.55
N VAL A 327 4.77 -9.30 19.03
CA VAL A 327 4.74 -10.63 18.45
C VAL A 327 5.63 -10.69 17.21
N LEU A 328 5.53 -9.70 16.34
CA LEU A 328 6.30 -9.65 15.11
C LEU A 328 7.81 -9.45 15.36
N ASP A 329 8.19 -8.71 16.42
CA ASP A 329 9.59 -8.61 16.82
C ASP A 329 10.16 -9.98 17.20
N ALA A 330 9.42 -10.78 17.98
CA ALA A 330 9.81 -12.13 18.32
C ALA A 330 9.93 -13.04 17.07
N VAL A 331 8.95 -12.95 16.15
CA VAL A 331 8.95 -13.70 14.88
C VAL A 331 10.16 -13.32 14.02
N ILE A 332 10.46 -12.02 13.86
CA ILE A 332 11.60 -11.54 13.07
C ILE A 332 12.92 -12.01 13.69
N ALA A 333 13.00 -12.10 15.00
CA ALA A 333 14.20 -12.56 15.71
C ALA A 333 14.42 -14.08 15.58
N ALA A 334 13.32 -14.87 15.57
CA ALA A 334 13.38 -16.33 15.54
C ALA A 334 13.59 -16.91 14.13
N VAL A 335 13.00 -16.31 13.09
CA VAL A 335 13.09 -16.82 11.72
C VAL A 335 14.41 -16.40 11.09
N PRO A 336 15.32 -17.35 10.74
CA PRO A 336 16.63 -17.02 10.23
C PRO A 336 16.55 -16.41 8.81
N GLN A 337 17.36 -15.39 8.58
CA GLN A 337 17.49 -14.81 7.24
C GLN A 337 18.20 -15.79 6.31
N PRO A 338 17.75 -15.88 5.02
CA PRO A 338 18.45 -16.68 4.03
C PRO A 338 19.83 -16.08 3.75
N ARG A 339 20.82 -16.94 3.60
CA ARG A 339 22.12 -16.57 3.02
C ARG A 339 21.95 -16.52 1.52
N LEU A 340 21.89 -15.33 0.95
CA LEU A 340 21.85 -15.16 -0.49
C LEU A 340 23.27 -15.38 -1.03
N GLU A 341 23.45 -16.42 -1.81
CA GLU A 341 24.61 -16.49 -2.72
C GLU A 341 24.26 -15.54 -3.87
N LEU A 342 24.93 -14.39 -3.95
CA LEU A 342 24.85 -13.47 -5.09
C LEU A 342 25.51 -14.18 -6.33
N GLY A 343 24.94 -15.30 -6.72
CA GLY A 343 25.27 -16.00 -7.96
C GLY A 343 24.59 -15.25 -9.12
N ARG A 344 25.36 -14.97 -10.18
CA ARG A 344 24.85 -14.48 -11.45
C ARG A 344 23.59 -15.26 -11.83
N PRO A 345 22.55 -14.60 -12.36
CA PRO A 345 21.43 -15.32 -12.94
C PRO A 345 22.00 -16.30 -13.99
N ALA A 346 21.62 -17.56 -13.86
CA ALA A 346 21.93 -18.55 -14.87
C ALA A 346 21.34 -18.02 -16.18
N ALA A 347 22.20 -17.78 -17.15
CA ALA A 347 21.78 -17.48 -18.51
C ALA A 347 20.94 -18.68 -18.99
N ALA A 348 19.63 -18.46 -19.17
CA ALA A 348 18.72 -19.40 -19.79
C ALA A 348 18.69 -19.18 -21.30
#